data_6011c6ecceb14b51b86e3fa5575f2bfa
#
_entry.id   6011c6ecceb14b51b86e3fa5575f2bfa
#
_cell.length_a   1.000
_cell.length_b   1.000
_cell.length_c   1.000
_cell.angle_alpha   90.00
_cell.angle_beta   90.00
_cell.angle_gamma   90.00
#
_symmetry.space_group_name_H-M   'P 1'
#
loop_
_entity.id
_entity.type
_entity.pdbx_description
1 polymer ?
#
loop_
_entity_poly.entity_id
_entity_poly.type
_entity_poly.pdbx_seq_one_letter_code
_entity_poly.pdbx_strand_id
1 'polypeptide(L)'
;MGASDVRTPRERYRAQVQEEIKERAWEQIATAGASALSLNAIAKRMGMSGPALYRYFASRDELITELVRDAYRSLADAFRARAAAGADVAGLAQALRRWALDDPQRYLLVYGTPVPGYRAPEDTTRISVEIMAVLLDACAAEPSLVEQPPVEQPPAERSPAVPPSPFDAHLAEHRAWAGEHPAPPAVLHLALAVWTRLHGVLSLELAGHFAGMGFDPAELYAAELRSLTGR
;
A
#
# COMPACT_ATOMS: atom_id res chain seq x y z
N MET A 1 -11.11 23.83 -15.93
CA MET A 1 -12.58 23.93 -16.09
C MET A 1 -13.08 22.50 -15.94
N GLY A 2 -13.49 22.13 -14.70
CA GLY A 2 -13.83 20.77 -14.32
C GLY A 2 -15.10 20.29 -15.02
N ALA A 3 -15.06 19.12 -15.64
CA ALA A 3 -16.25 18.41 -16.06
C ALA A 3 -17.03 18.04 -14.78
N SER A 4 -18.14 18.73 -14.55
CA SER A 4 -19.10 18.39 -13.50
C SER A 4 -19.58 16.97 -13.76
N ASP A 5 -19.30 16.07 -12.82
CA ASP A 5 -19.83 14.69 -12.80
C ASP A 5 -21.37 14.77 -12.71
N VAL A 6 -22.04 14.78 -13.88
CA VAL A 6 -23.49 14.91 -13.99
C VAL A 6 -24.10 13.50 -13.81
N ARG A 7 -23.92 12.92 -12.62
CA ARG A 7 -24.63 11.69 -12.24
C ARG A 7 -26.12 11.99 -12.09
N THR A 8 -26.94 11.12 -12.64
CA THR A 8 -28.40 11.18 -12.42
C THR A 8 -28.72 11.04 -10.92
N PRO A 9 -29.89 11.53 -10.45
CA PRO A 9 -30.33 11.32 -9.08
C PRO A 9 -30.34 9.83 -8.68
N ARG A 10 -30.67 8.95 -9.60
CA ARG A 10 -30.69 7.50 -9.37
C ARG A 10 -29.28 6.92 -9.18
N GLU A 11 -28.32 7.38 -9.96
CA GLU A 11 -26.91 6.96 -9.81
C GLU A 11 -26.31 7.48 -8.51
N ARG A 12 -26.62 8.71 -8.12
CA ARG A 12 -26.19 9.25 -6.82
C ARG A 12 -26.74 8.45 -5.66
N TYR A 13 -28.04 8.14 -5.68
CA TYR A 13 -28.66 7.29 -4.67
C TYR A 13 -28.04 5.89 -4.61
N ARG A 14 -27.79 5.28 -5.79
CA ARG A 14 -27.13 3.96 -5.87
C ARG A 14 -25.74 4.00 -5.24
N ALA A 15 -24.92 5.00 -5.56
CA ALA A 15 -23.59 5.18 -4.99
C ALA A 15 -23.65 5.38 -3.47
N GLN A 16 -24.59 6.18 -2.97
CA GLN A 16 -24.76 6.39 -1.54
C GLN A 16 -25.08 5.10 -0.80
N VAL A 17 -25.98 4.27 -1.34
CA VAL A 17 -26.31 2.97 -0.74
C VAL A 17 -25.13 2.01 -0.81
N GLN A 18 -24.33 2.03 -1.88
CA GLN A 18 -23.10 1.23 -1.97
C GLN A 18 -22.08 1.63 -0.88
N GLU A 19 -21.89 2.94 -0.65
CA GLU A 19 -21.03 3.42 0.43
C GLU A 19 -21.53 2.96 1.81
N GLU A 20 -22.83 3.07 2.08
CA GLU A 20 -23.40 2.61 3.33
C GLU A 20 -23.22 1.09 3.55
N ILE A 21 -23.36 0.29 2.49
CA ILE A 21 -23.06 -1.16 2.53
C ILE A 21 -21.59 -1.40 2.88
N LYS A 22 -20.66 -0.65 2.28
CA LYS A 22 -19.22 -0.74 2.56
C LYS A 22 -18.90 -0.35 4.00
N GLU A 23 -19.51 0.71 4.54
CA GLU A 23 -19.37 1.10 5.95
C GLU A 23 -19.79 -0.04 6.89
N ARG A 24 -20.95 -0.67 6.65
CA ARG A 24 -21.41 -1.81 7.44
C ARG A 24 -20.51 -3.04 7.29
N ALA A 25 -19.90 -3.21 6.12
CA ALA A 25 -18.91 -4.27 5.90
C ALA A 25 -17.63 -4.02 6.73
N TRP A 26 -17.12 -2.79 6.78
CA TRP A 26 -16.00 -2.42 7.63
C TRP A 26 -16.29 -2.64 9.12
N GLU A 27 -17.48 -2.31 9.61
CA GLU A 27 -17.89 -2.60 10.99
C GLU A 27 -17.88 -4.11 11.30
N GLN A 28 -18.30 -4.95 10.35
CA GLN A 28 -18.22 -6.41 10.52
C GLN A 28 -16.77 -6.89 10.52
N ILE A 29 -15.95 -6.39 9.61
CA ILE A 29 -14.53 -6.77 9.52
C ILE A 29 -13.81 -6.38 10.81
N ALA A 30 -14.07 -5.18 11.33
CA ALA A 30 -13.48 -4.72 12.59
C ALA A 30 -13.84 -5.59 13.78
N THR A 31 -15.05 -6.19 13.79
CA THR A 31 -15.56 -6.96 14.94
C THR A 31 -15.22 -8.45 14.84
N ALA A 32 -15.25 -9.02 13.64
CA ALA A 32 -15.21 -10.48 13.44
C ALA A 32 -14.21 -10.93 12.36
N GLY A 33 -13.47 -9.99 11.77
CA GLY A 33 -12.52 -10.24 10.68
C GLY A 33 -13.18 -10.43 9.31
N ALA A 34 -12.37 -10.29 8.25
CA ALA A 34 -12.86 -10.36 6.87
C ALA A 34 -13.50 -11.71 6.51
N SER A 35 -13.06 -12.81 7.13
CA SER A 35 -13.62 -14.15 6.89
C SER A 35 -15.09 -14.28 7.34
N ALA A 36 -15.53 -13.48 8.31
CA ALA A 36 -16.89 -13.49 8.84
C ALA A 36 -17.85 -12.54 8.09
N LEU A 37 -17.39 -11.85 7.04
CA LEU A 37 -18.22 -10.92 6.27
C LEU A 37 -19.45 -11.61 5.70
N SER A 38 -20.64 -11.05 5.94
CA SER A 38 -21.93 -11.60 5.55
C SER A 38 -22.86 -10.54 4.96
N LEU A 39 -23.16 -10.65 3.68
CA LEU A 39 -24.12 -9.77 2.98
C LEU A 39 -25.52 -9.82 3.65
N ASN A 40 -25.95 -11.00 4.06
CA ASN A 40 -27.27 -11.14 4.72
C ASN A 40 -27.34 -10.42 6.07
N ALA A 41 -26.24 -10.45 6.84
CA ALA A 41 -26.17 -9.72 8.10
C ALA A 41 -26.16 -8.20 7.86
N ILE A 42 -25.47 -7.72 6.83
CA ILE A 42 -25.47 -6.31 6.40
C ILE A 42 -26.88 -5.89 6.00
N ALA A 43 -27.55 -6.66 5.11
CA ALA A 43 -28.90 -6.38 4.67
C ALA A 43 -29.86 -6.23 5.87
N LYS A 44 -29.80 -7.17 6.81
CA LYS A 44 -30.63 -7.12 8.04
C LYS A 44 -30.39 -5.85 8.86
N ARG A 45 -29.13 -5.43 9.03
CA ARG A 45 -28.78 -4.20 9.77
C ARG A 45 -29.25 -2.93 9.09
N MET A 46 -29.30 -2.92 7.76
CA MET A 46 -29.78 -1.81 6.93
C MET A 46 -31.31 -1.82 6.72
N GLY A 47 -32.04 -2.79 7.29
CA GLY A 47 -33.48 -2.94 7.03
C GLY A 47 -33.83 -3.31 5.59
N MET A 48 -32.88 -3.89 4.85
CA MET A 48 -33.03 -4.31 3.47
C MET A 48 -33.35 -5.80 3.37
N SER A 49 -34.09 -6.21 2.32
CA SER A 49 -34.17 -7.62 1.98
C SER A 49 -32.85 -8.11 1.36
N GLY A 50 -32.47 -9.38 1.60
CA GLY A 50 -31.29 -9.98 0.97
C GLY A 50 -31.25 -9.75 -0.54
N PRO A 51 -32.31 -10.09 -1.31
CA PRO A 51 -32.35 -9.82 -2.77
C PRO A 51 -32.16 -8.35 -3.15
N ALA A 52 -32.54 -7.39 -2.30
CA ALA A 52 -32.31 -5.99 -2.56
C ALA A 52 -30.82 -5.62 -2.45
N LEU A 53 -30.10 -6.18 -1.48
CA LEU A 53 -28.67 -5.97 -1.30
C LEU A 53 -27.87 -6.60 -2.45
N TYR A 54 -28.24 -7.81 -2.87
CA TYR A 54 -27.58 -8.50 -4.00
C TYR A 54 -27.67 -7.76 -5.33
N ARG A 55 -28.51 -6.74 -5.47
CA ARG A 55 -28.50 -5.82 -6.64
C ARG A 55 -27.37 -4.79 -6.60
N TYR A 56 -26.74 -4.59 -5.44
CA TYR A 56 -25.60 -3.69 -5.28
C TYR A 56 -24.27 -4.44 -5.33
N PHE A 57 -24.21 -5.61 -4.72
CA PHE A 57 -23.05 -6.51 -4.71
C PHE A 57 -23.53 -7.94 -4.93
N ALA A 58 -23.18 -8.52 -6.08
CA ALA A 58 -23.67 -9.84 -6.49
C ALA A 58 -23.12 -10.98 -5.61
N SER A 59 -22.00 -10.75 -4.92
CA SER A 59 -21.38 -11.72 -4.04
C SER A 59 -20.62 -11.06 -2.91
N ARG A 60 -20.27 -11.87 -1.89
CA ARG A 60 -19.34 -11.48 -0.82
C ARG A 60 -17.97 -11.06 -1.39
N ASP A 61 -17.48 -11.82 -2.36
CA ASP A 61 -16.17 -11.57 -2.96
C ASP A 61 -16.15 -10.27 -3.79
N GLU A 62 -17.27 -9.91 -4.43
CA GLU A 62 -17.41 -8.62 -5.10
C GLU A 62 -17.31 -7.47 -4.07
N LEU A 63 -18.00 -7.57 -2.93
CA LEU A 63 -17.90 -6.58 -1.87
C LEU A 63 -16.47 -6.49 -1.32
N ILE A 64 -15.81 -7.63 -1.04
CA ILE A 64 -14.40 -7.65 -0.61
C ILE A 64 -13.51 -6.98 -1.66
N THR A 65 -13.73 -7.25 -2.93
CA THR A 65 -12.98 -6.63 -4.03
C THR A 65 -13.08 -5.11 -3.99
N GLU A 66 -14.28 -4.56 -3.81
CA GLU A 66 -14.46 -3.11 -3.71
C GLU A 66 -13.77 -2.53 -2.46
N LEU A 67 -13.86 -3.21 -1.31
CA LEU A 67 -13.16 -2.78 -0.09
C LEU A 67 -11.63 -2.79 -0.27
N VAL A 68 -11.09 -3.80 -0.94
CA VAL A 68 -9.65 -3.90 -1.26
C VAL A 68 -9.23 -2.81 -2.23
N ARG A 69 -10.03 -2.53 -3.27
CA ARG A 69 -9.78 -1.42 -4.21
C ARG A 69 -9.75 -0.08 -3.52
N ASP A 70 -10.75 0.19 -2.66
CA ASP A 70 -10.84 1.43 -1.90
C ASP A 70 -9.63 1.60 -0.97
N ALA A 71 -9.21 0.51 -0.32
CA ALA A 71 -8.03 0.50 0.54
C ALA A 71 -6.74 0.82 -0.24
N TYR A 72 -6.49 0.15 -1.37
CA TYR A 72 -5.35 0.45 -2.24
C TYR A 72 -5.40 1.87 -2.79
N ARG A 73 -6.58 2.34 -3.23
CA ARG A 73 -6.75 3.68 -3.77
C ARG A 73 -6.47 4.74 -2.71
N SER A 74 -6.95 4.55 -1.48
CA SER A 74 -6.69 5.48 -0.38
C SER A 74 -5.21 5.59 -0.03
N LEU A 75 -4.45 4.49 -0.08
CA LEU A 75 -2.99 4.51 0.10
C LEU A 75 -2.28 5.20 -1.07
N ALA A 76 -2.68 4.89 -2.31
CA ALA A 76 -2.14 5.55 -3.50
C ALA A 76 -2.38 7.07 -3.48
N ASP A 77 -3.56 7.50 -3.05
CA ASP A 77 -3.90 8.92 -2.90
C ASP A 77 -3.05 9.60 -1.80
N ALA A 78 -2.85 8.92 -0.67
CA ALA A 78 -1.99 9.41 0.40
C ALA A 78 -0.53 9.57 -0.07
N PHE A 79 0.00 8.60 -0.82
CA PHE A 79 1.35 8.66 -1.37
C PHE A 79 1.49 9.79 -2.39
N ARG A 80 0.56 9.90 -3.35
CA ARG A 80 0.56 10.98 -4.34
C ARG A 80 0.47 12.37 -3.71
N ALA A 81 -0.38 12.54 -2.71
CA ALA A 81 -0.51 13.81 -1.99
C ALA A 81 0.79 14.19 -1.28
N ARG A 82 1.48 13.22 -0.67
CA ARG A 82 2.77 13.47 0.01
C ARG A 82 3.89 13.75 -0.99
N ALA A 83 3.96 13.01 -2.08
CA ALA A 83 4.93 13.24 -3.14
C ALA A 83 4.74 14.63 -3.79
N ALA A 84 3.48 15.04 -4.06
CA ALA A 84 3.17 16.37 -4.57
C ALA A 84 3.57 17.51 -3.60
N ALA A 85 3.65 17.21 -2.30
CA ALA A 85 4.16 18.11 -1.27
C ALA A 85 5.69 18.05 -1.08
N GLY A 86 6.42 17.33 -1.97
CA GLY A 86 7.88 17.21 -1.93
C GLY A 86 8.42 16.22 -0.87
N ALA A 87 7.60 15.27 -0.44
CA ALA A 87 8.05 14.28 0.55
C ALA A 87 9.10 13.33 -0.06
N ASP A 88 10.16 13.10 0.71
CA ASP A 88 11.16 12.06 0.48
C ASP A 88 10.68 10.68 0.94
N VAL A 89 11.56 9.67 0.91
CA VAL A 89 11.27 8.30 1.40
C VAL A 89 10.76 8.33 2.84
N ALA A 90 11.32 9.20 3.69
CA ALA A 90 10.89 9.32 5.10
C ALA A 90 9.46 9.85 5.20
N GLY A 91 9.11 10.85 4.39
CA GLY A 91 7.75 11.39 4.31
C GLY A 91 6.71 10.38 3.83
N LEU A 92 7.07 9.52 2.85
CA LEU A 92 6.22 8.42 2.39
C LEU A 92 6.09 7.32 3.44
N ALA A 93 7.18 6.95 4.11
CA ALA A 93 7.17 5.99 5.22
C ALA A 93 6.22 6.44 6.35
N GLN A 94 6.27 7.72 6.73
CA GLN A 94 5.34 8.27 7.72
C GLN A 94 3.89 8.31 7.22
N ALA A 95 3.65 8.49 5.92
CA ALA A 95 2.31 8.39 5.35
C ALA A 95 1.78 6.96 5.43
N LEU A 96 2.60 5.96 5.08
CA LEU A 96 2.26 4.55 5.23
C LEU A 96 1.90 4.20 6.67
N ARG A 97 2.76 4.60 7.63
CA ARG A 97 2.52 4.33 9.06
C ARG A 97 1.21 4.93 9.53
N ARG A 98 0.95 6.21 9.25
CA ARG A 98 -0.33 6.85 9.63
C ARG A 98 -1.51 6.15 9.00
N TRP A 99 -1.48 5.89 7.68
CA TRP A 99 -2.54 5.20 6.98
C TRP A 99 -2.87 3.83 7.60
N ALA A 100 -1.85 3.09 8.02
CA ALA A 100 -2.00 1.77 8.64
C ALA A 100 -2.56 1.85 10.07
N LEU A 101 -2.12 2.84 10.87
CA LEU A 101 -2.56 3.01 12.26
C LEU A 101 -3.92 3.68 12.38
N ASP A 102 -4.28 4.57 11.44
CA ASP A 102 -5.59 5.24 11.42
C ASP A 102 -6.73 4.24 11.16
N ASP A 103 -6.45 3.18 10.38
CA ASP A 103 -7.42 2.10 10.12
C ASP A 103 -6.70 0.74 10.00
N PRO A 104 -6.41 0.08 11.14
CA PRO A 104 -5.76 -1.23 11.17
C PRO A 104 -6.49 -2.31 10.36
N GLN A 105 -7.82 -2.27 10.31
CA GLN A 105 -8.60 -3.27 9.59
C GLN A 105 -8.44 -3.12 8.08
N ARG A 106 -8.30 -1.90 7.59
CA ARG A 106 -7.99 -1.62 6.19
C ARG A 106 -6.62 -2.17 5.82
N TYR A 107 -5.60 -1.91 6.65
CA TYR A 107 -4.26 -2.47 6.46
C TYR A 107 -4.28 -4.00 6.46
N LEU A 108 -4.92 -4.61 7.45
CA LEU A 108 -4.97 -6.07 7.60
C LEU A 108 -5.79 -6.75 6.49
N LEU A 109 -6.79 -6.08 5.91
CA LEU A 109 -7.52 -6.62 4.76
C LEU A 109 -6.62 -6.77 3.53
N VAL A 110 -5.68 -5.83 3.33
CA VAL A 110 -4.80 -5.79 2.14
C VAL A 110 -3.51 -6.59 2.36
N TYR A 111 -2.88 -6.42 3.53
CA TYR A 111 -1.53 -6.93 3.82
C TYR A 111 -1.48 -7.98 4.93
N GLY A 112 -2.60 -8.28 5.56
CA GLY A 112 -2.71 -9.28 6.62
C GLY A 112 -2.93 -10.70 6.08
N THR A 113 -3.60 -11.52 6.89
CA THR A 113 -3.90 -12.92 6.50
C THR A 113 -4.83 -12.96 5.30
N PRO A 114 -4.49 -13.68 4.22
CA PRO A 114 -5.36 -13.82 3.06
C PRO A 114 -6.75 -14.34 3.43
N VAL A 115 -7.77 -13.75 2.82
CA VAL A 115 -9.15 -14.24 2.97
C VAL A 115 -9.28 -15.57 2.23
N PRO A 116 -9.66 -16.67 2.89
CA PRO A 116 -9.74 -17.98 2.25
C PRO A 116 -10.65 -17.96 1.02
N GLY A 117 -10.13 -18.47 -0.10
CA GLY A 117 -10.87 -18.56 -1.38
C GLY A 117 -10.95 -17.26 -2.19
N TYR A 118 -10.60 -16.11 -1.61
CA TYR A 118 -10.59 -14.84 -2.32
C TYR A 118 -9.32 -14.65 -3.15
N ARG A 119 -9.47 -14.13 -4.36
CA ARG A 119 -8.37 -13.71 -5.24
C ARG A 119 -8.61 -12.28 -5.69
N ALA A 120 -7.64 -11.41 -5.45
CA ALA A 120 -7.70 -10.02 -5.89
C ALA A 120 -7.67 -9.94 -7.43
N PRO A 121 -8.52 -9.12 -8.06
CA PRO A 121 -8.48 -8.91 -9.50
C PRO A 121 -7.22 -8.16 -9.97
N GLU A 122 -6.90 -8.27 -11.26
CA GLU A 122 -5.72 -7.63 -11.87
C GLU A 122 -5.70 -6.10 -11.74
N ASP A 123 -6.85 -5.45 -11.62
CA ASP A 123 -6.91 -4.00 -11.46
C ASP A 123 -6.39 -3.51 -10.09
N THR A 124 -6.41 -4.35 -9.06
CA THR A 124 -5.73 -4.06 -7.78
C THR A 124 -4.22 -4.03 -7.95
N THR A 125 -3.67 -4.90 -8.81
CA THR A 125 -2.25 -4.90 -9.18
C THR A 125 -1.84 -3.56 -9.81
N ARG A 126 -2.69 -2.99 -10.66
CA ARG A 126 -2.42 -1.69 -11.28
C ARG A 126 -2.30 -0.57 -10.25
N ILE A 127 -3.18 -0.53 -9.25
CA ILE A 127 -3.10 0.45 -8.16
C ILE A 127 -1.82 0.23 -7.32
N SER A 128 -1.44 -1.02 -7.08
CA SER A 128 -0.18 -1.34 -6.40
C SER A 128 1.04 -0.84 -7.17
N VAL A 129 1.06 -0.97 -8.49
CA VAL A 129 2.11 -0.41 -9.36
C VAL A 129 2.18 1.13 -9.23
N GLU A 130 1.03 1.83 -9.16
CA GLU A 130 0.99 3.28 -8.92
C GLU A 130 1.66 3.66 -7.58
N ILE A 131 1.40 2.90 -6.52
CA ILE A 131 2.01 3.13 -5.20
C ILE A 131 3.53 2.93 -5.29
N MET A 132 3.95 1.83 -5.92
CA MET A 132 5.37 1.52 -6.06
C MET A 132 6.10 2.54 -6.94
N ALA A 133 5.46 3.09 -7.97
CA ALA A 133 6.06 4.13 -8.81
C ALA A 133 6.41 5.39 -7.98
N VAL A 134 5.50 5.84 -7.10
CA VAL A 134 5.77 6.98 -6.20
C VAL A 134 6.92 6.69 -5.24
N LEU A 135 7.00 5.47 -4.71
CA LEU A 135 8.11 5.09 -3.85
C LEU A 135 9.43 5.01 -4.61
N LEU A 136 9.42 4.50 -5.85
CA LEU A 136 10.59 4.43 -6.71
C LEU A 136 11.14 5.81 -7.06
N ASP A 137 10.25 6.78 -7.37
CA ASP A 137 10.65 8.17 -7.60
C ASP A 137 11.36 8.75 -6.37
N ALA A 138 10.80 8.54 -5.17
CA ALA A 138 11.41 9.01 -3.93
C ALA A 138 12.76 8.32 -3.64
N CYS A 139 12.86 7.00 -3.87
CA CYS A 139 14.11 6.26 -3.72
C CYS A 139 15.17 6.69 -4.75
N ALA A 140 14.78 7.04 -5.97
CA ALA A 140 15.71 7.54 -7.00
C ALA A 140 16.28 8.91 -6.63
N ALA A 141 15.59 9.69 -5.81
CA ALA A 141 16.03 11.00 -5.33
C ALA A 141 16.89 10.92 -4.04
N GLU A 142 17.09 9.71 -3.45
CA GLU A 142 17.87 9.57 -2.22
C GLU A 142 19.36 9.87 -2.43
N PRO A 143 19.95 10.81 -1.64
CA PRO A 143 21.34 11.21 -1.79
C PRO A 143 22.33 10.04 -1.68
N SER A 144 22.05 9.06 -0.81
CA SER A 144 22.91 7.89 -0.62
C SER A 144 23.10 7.03 -1.87
N LEU A 145 22.20 7.15 -2.87
CA LEU A 145 22.32 6.49 -4.16
C LEU A 145 22.85 7.45 -5.26
N VAL A 146 22.67 8.77 -5.08
CA VAL A 146 23.09 9.80 -6.03
C VAL A 146 24.53 10.22 -5.78
N GLU A 147 24.98 10.23 -4.52
CA GLU A 147 26.33 10.61 -4.11
C GLU A 147 27.31 9.42 -4.09
N GLN A 148 27.54 8.81 -5.24
CA GLN A 148 28.89 8.47 -5.64
C GLN A 148 29.29 9.46 -6.74
N PRO A 149 29.78 10.67 -6.37
CA PRO A 149 30.43 11.49 -7.39
C PRO A 149 31.55 10.64 -7.98
N PRO A 150 31.82 10.73 -9.28
CA PRO A 150 33.08 10.25 -9.78
C PRO A 150 34.14 11.03 -9.01
N VAL A 151 34.71 10.41 -7.97
CA VAL A 151 35.93 10.92 -7.37
C VAL A 151 36.83 11.07 -8.56
N GLU A 152 37.32 12.31 -8.83
CA GLU A 152 38.40 12.58 -9.80
C GLU A 152 39.67 11.88 -9.29
N GLN A 153 39.64 10.56 -9.28
CA GLN A 153 40.79 9.72 -9.04
C GLN A 153 41.52 9.55 -10.38
N PRO A 154 42.83 9.68 -10.35
CA PRO A 154 43.65 9.38 -11.52
C PRO A 154 43.29 8.01 -12.10
N PRO A 155 43.34 7.80 -13.42
CA PRO A 155 42.92 6.53 -14.06
C PRO A 155 43.57 5.26 -13.47
N ALA A 156 44.70 5.39 -12.79
CA ALA A 156 45.43 4.29 -12.14
C ALA A 156 44.86 3.85 -10.77
N GLU A 157 43.96 4.63 -10.13
CA GLU A 157 43.43 4.38 -8.80
C GLU A 157 41.89 4.09 -8.80
N ARG A 158 41.28 3.94 -9.99
CA ARG A 158 39.88 3.55 -10.05
C ARG A 158 39.74 2.14 -9.52
N SER A 159 39.19 2.02 -8.28
CA SER A 159 38.71 0.75 -7.79
C SER A 159 37.74 0.18 -8.81
N PRO A 160 37.83 -1.10 -9.17
CA PRO A 160 36.88 -1.73 -10.06
C PRO A 160 35.45 -1.47 -9.53
N ALA A 161 34.55 -1.04 -10.42
CA ALA A 161 33.16 -0.83 -10.07
C ALA A 161 32.67 -2.08 -9.34
N VAL A 162 32.12 -1.90 -8.11
CA VAL A 162 31.58 -3.02 -7.36
C VAL A 162 30.52 -3.69 -8.25
N PRO A 163 30.68 -4.96 -8.58
CA PRO A 163 29.70 -5.63 -9.42
C PRO A 163 28.32 -5.57 -8.75
N PRO A 164 27.23 -5.46 -9.53
CA PRO A 164 25.89 -5.48 -8.98
C PRO A 164 25.69 -6.73 -8.12
N SER A 165 24.95 -6.60 -7.02
CA SER A 165 24.62 -7.75 -6.18
C SER A 165 23.88 -8.80 -7.00
N PRO A 166 23.94 -10.10 -6.65
CA PRO A 166 23.15 -11.13 -7.33
C PRO A 166 21.66 -10.80 -7.35
N PHE A 167 21.15 -10.12 -6.33
CA PHE A 167 19.76 -9.69 -6.28
C PHE A 167 19.48 -8.52 -7.22
N ASP A 168 20.39 -7.55 -7.35
CA ASP A 168 20.24 -6.45 -8.32
C ASP A 168 20.24 -6.96 -9.78
N ALA A 169 21.08 -7.95 -10.08
CA ALA A 169 21.07 -8.62 -11.38
C ALA A 169 19.70 -9.32 -11.62
N HIS A 170 19.17 -10.00 -10.61
CA HIS A 170 17.85 -10.62 -10.68
C HIS A 170 16.76 -9.59 -10.92
N LEU A 171 16.78 -8.43 -10.24
CA LEU A 171 15.79 -7.36 -10.39
C LEU A 171 15.83 -6.70 -11.77
N ALA A 172 16.97 -6.69 -12.43
CA ALA A 172 17.07 -6.18 -13.82
C ALA A 172 16.17 -6.97 -14.79
N GLU A 173 16.04 -8.28 -14.55
CA GLU A 173 15.24 -9.20 -15.39
C GLU A 173 13.80 -9.36 -14.89
N HIS A 174 13.54 -9.15 -13.57
CA HIS A 174 12.24 -9.43 -12.92
C HIS A 174 11.63 -8.16 -12.33
N ARG A 175 11.29 -7.19 -13.20
CA ARG A 175 10.83 -5.86 -12.78
C ARG A 175 9.34 -5.56 -13.06
N ALA A 176 8.53 -6.56 -13.42
CA ALA A 176 7.13 -6.36 -13.79
C ALA A 176 6.28 -5.65 -12.69
N TRP A 177 6.62 -5.83 -11.41
CA TRP A 177 6.00 -5.16 -10.26
C TRP A 177 6.24 -3.64 -10.22
N ALA A 178 7.28 -3.15 -10.87
CA ALA A 178 7.61 -1.73 -11.01
C ALA A 178 6.93 -1.09 -12.25
N GLY A 179 6.18 -1.88 -13.03
CA GLY A 179 5.62 -1.43 -14.31
C GLY A 179 6.71 -1.01 -15.29
N GLU A 180 6.48 0.11 -15.98
CA GLU A 180 7.45 0.68 -16.93
C GLU A 180 8.40 1.71 -16.28
N HIS A 181 8.49 1.76 -14.94
CA HIS A 181 9.34 2.73 -14.26
C HIS A 181 10.82 2.55 -14.63
N PRO A 182 11.56 3.61 -15.01
CA PRO A 182 12.92 3.48 -15.55
C PRO A 182 14.01 3.25 -14.50
N ALA A 183 13.66 3.08 -13.22
CA ALA A 183 14.61 2.96 -12.12
C ALA A 183 15.67 1.88 -12.35
N PRO A 184 16.94 2.15 -12.04
CA PRO A 184 18.01 1.16 -12.10
C PRO A 184 17.84 0.10 -10.97
N PRO A 185 18.48 -1.08 -11.10
CA PRO A 185 18.35 -2.19 -10.15
C PRO A 185 18.60 -1.81 -8.68
N ALA A 186 19.58 -0.94 -8.40
CA ALA A 186 19.86 -0.49 -7.04
C ALA A 186 18.68 0.28 -6.42
N VAL A 187 17.99 1.11 -7.21
CA VAL A 187 16.76 1.82 -6.77
C VAL A 187 15.61 0.84 -6.57
N LEU A 188 15.45 -0.14 -7.46
CA LEU A 188 14.46 -1.22 -7.29
C LEU A 188 14.70 -1.98 -5.98
N HIS A 189 15.96 -2.31 -5.69
CA HIS A 189 16.35 -2.98 -4.46
C HIS A 189 16.03 -2.13 -3.22
N LEU A 190 16.41 -0.85 -3.21
CA LEU A 190 16.10 0.05 -2.10
C LEU A 190 14.60 0.15 -1.86
N ALA A 191 13.80 0.33 -2.92
CA ALA A 191 12.35 0.44 -2.80
C ALA A 191 11.74 -0.84 -2.20
N LEU A 192 12.17 -2.02 -2.64
CA LEU A 192 11.74 -3.29 -2.05
C LEU A 192 12.20 -3.45 -0.60
N ALA A 193 13.43 -3.05 -0.27
CA ALA A 193 13.94 -3.10 1.10
C ALA A 193 13.13 -2.18 2.02
N VAL A 194 12.86 -0.93 1.60
CA VAL A 194 12.00 0.00 2.33
C VAL A 194 10.60 -0.60 2.50
N TRP A 195 9.98 -1.04 1.41
CA TRP A 195 8.64 -1.61 1.44
C TRP A 195 8.53 -2.79 2.40
N THR A 196 9.39 -3.79 2.24
CA THR A 196 9.31 -5.03 3.03
C THR A 196 9.63 -4.83 4.51
N ARG A 197 10.64 -4.03 4.84
CA ARG A 197 11.00 -3.77 6.25
C ARG A 197 9.94 -2.98 6.97
N LEU A 198 9.44 -1.91 6.35
CA LEU A 198 8.40 -1.08 6.96
C LEU A 198 7.08 -1.85 7.15
N HIS A 199 6.67 -2.64 6.15
CA HIS A 199 5.51 -3.53 6.30
C HIS A 199 5.75 -4.61 7.34
N GLY A 200 6.98 -5.14 7.47
CA GLY A 200 7.33 -6.11 8.52
C GLY A 200 7.08 -5.54 9.92
N VAL A 201 7.57 -4.33 10.20
CA VAL A 201 7.34 -3.66 11.49
C VAL A 201 5.84 -3.41 11.70
N LEU A 202 5.14 -2.83 10.72
CA LEU A 202 3.71 -2.52 10.83
C LEU A 202 2.85 -3.77 11.03
N SER A 203 3.12 -4.84 10.30
CA SER A 203 2.36 -6.09 10.43
C SER A 203 2.49 -6.69 11.82
N LEU A 204 3.69 -6.69 12.39
CA LEU A 204 3.94 -7.20 13.75
C LEU A 204 3.34 -6.28 14.82
N GLU A 205 3.42 -4.97 14.63
CA GLU A 205 2.80 -3.98 15.53
C GLU A 205 1.28 -4.15 15.56
N LEU A 206 0.61 -4.15 14.40
CA LEU A 206 -0.84 -4.25 14.29
C LEU A 206 -1.38 -5.63 14.71
N ALA A 207 -0.59 -6.68 14.56
CA ALA A 207 -0.91 -8.00 15.09
C ALA A 207 -0.65 -8.15 16.62
N GLY A 208 -0.13 -7.09 17.27
CA GLY A 208 0.10 -7.08 18.72
C GLY A 208 1.34 -7.85 19.18
N HIS A 209 2.23 -8.24 18.25
CA HIS A 209 3.43 -9.02 18.61
C HIS A 209 4.45 -8.25 19.45
N PHE A 210 4.40 -6.93 19.47
CA PHE A 210 5.27 -6.10 20.31
C PHE A 210 4.68 -5.81 21.68
N ALA A 211 3.45 -6.26 21.98
CA ALA A 211 2.81 -6.06 23.27
C ALA A 211 3.65 -6.72 24.40
N GLY A 212 3.98 -5.94 25.42
CA GLY A 212 4.77 -6.42 26.56
C GLY A 212 6.30 -6.46 26.35
N MET A 213 6.81 -6.11 25.18
CA MET A 213 8.27 -6.08 24.92
C MET A 213 8.96 -4.82 25.47
N GLY A 214 8.22 -3.80 25.91
CA GLY A 214 8.75 -2.64 26.62
C GLY A 214 9.43 -1.59 25.76
N PHE A 215 9.34 -1.66 24.43
CA PHE A 215 9.81 -0.63 23.51
C PHE A 215 8.66 -0.02 22.69
N ASP A 216 8.89 1.17 22.12
CA ASP A 216 7.95 1.83 21.22
C ASP A 216 8.17 1.35 19.78
N PRO A 217 7.16 0.71 19.14
CA PRO A 217 7.27 0.29 17.73
C PRO A 217 7.54 1.44 16.76
N ALA A 218 7.20 2.69 17.11
CA ALA A 218 7.51 3.86 16.31
C ALA A 218 9.03 4.10 16.22
N GLU A 219 9.76 3.85 17.30
CA GLU A 219 11.23 3.97 17.32
C GLU A 219 11.89 2.89 16.47
N LEU A 220 11.39 1.65 16.53
CA LEU A 220 11.86 0.58 15.66
C LEU A 220 11.60 0.94 14.19
N TYR A 221 10.39 1.40 13.85
CA TYR A 221 10.05 1.82 12.50
C TYR A 221 10.97 2.93 11.97
N ALA A 222 11.26 3.93 12.81
CA ALA A 222 12.17 5.01 12.48
C ALA A 222 13.63 4.52 12.33
N ALA A 223 14.07 3.58 13.17
CA ALA A 223 15.41 3.01 13.11
C ALA A 223 15.63 2.21 11.83
N GLU A 224 14.65 1.38 11.42
CA GLU A 224 14.70 0.64 10.15
C GLU A 224 14.77 1.59 8.95
N LEU A 225 13.98 2.67 8.96
CA LEU A 225 14.02 3.68 7.91
C LEU A 225 15.39 4.37 7.82
N ARG A 226 15.96 4.81 8.96
CA ARG A 226 17.30 5.42 8.99
C ARG A 226 18.37 4.47 8.45
N SER A 227 18.31 3.20 8.84
CA SER A 227 19.23 2.16 8.36
C SER A 227 19.21 2.00 6.83
N LEU A 228 18.05 2.23 6.21
CA LEU A 228 17.88 2.10 4.76
C LEU A 228 18.29 3.34 3.97
N THR A 229 18.12 4.53 4.56
CA THR A 229 18.39 5.82 3.89
C THR A 229 19.75 6.42 4.28
N GLY A 230 20.50 5.77 5.16
CA GLY A 230 21.83 6.25 5.60
C GLY A 230 21.78 7.51 6.47
N ARG A 231 20.66 7.81 7.12
CA ARG A 231 20.44 9.01 7.93
C ARG A 231 20.33 8.70 9.40
#